data_1c60ace2107018b72dccfc1602c9cf60
#
_entry.id   1c60ace2107018b72dccfc1602c9cf60
#
_cell.length_a   1.000
_cell.length_b   1.000
_cell.length_c   1.000
_cell.angle_alpha   90.00
_cell.angle_beta   90.00
_cell.angle_gamma   90.00
#
_symmetry.space_group_name_H-M   'P 1'
#
loop_
_entity.id
_entity.type
_entity.pdbx_description
1 polymer ?
#
loop_
_entity_poly.entity_id
_entity_poly.type
_entity_poly.pdbx_seq_one_letter_code
_entity_poly.pdbx_strand_id
1 'polypeptide(L)'
;MKVISGKYKGRIIEGFDIEGTRPTMDRVKESLFATIQNYIDESIVLDLFAGSGNLGIEALSEGAKEAYLVDSNFKAIKTIEKNINTIKIENAHPVNMDYKKALAYFNEQNKKFDLIFLDPPYKTNYIEESIIKIAEYNLLSEDGLIVCESDNLDKIIYPKDYKAIKDKKYGDKFVVLLKKI
;
A
#
# COMPACT_ATOMS: atom_id res chain seq x y z
N MET A 1 3.90 15.57 3.06
CA MET A 1 3.27 14.96 1.86
C MET A 1 1.88 15.53 1.68
N LYS A 2 1.31 15.39 0.52
CA LYS A 2 -0.05 15.83 0.24
C LYS A 2 -0.80 14.80 -0.61
N VAL A 3 -2.12 14.86 -0.56
CA VAL A 3 -2.98 14.11 -1.49
C VAL A 3 -2.87 14.74 -2.88
N ILE A 4 -2.56 13.93 -3.89
CA ILE A 4 -2.26 14.40 -5.25
C ILE A 4 -3.53 14.60 -6.06
N SER A 5 -4.49 13.68 -5.95
CA SER A 5 -5.67 13.63 -6.79
C SER A 5 -6.93 13.23 -6.02
N GLY A 6 -8.09 13.36 -6.66
CA GLY A 6 -9.37 12.87 -6.13
C GLY A 6 -10.04 13.78 -5.11
N LYS A 7 -10.91 13.18 -4.31
CA LYS A 7 -11.82 13.85 -3.37
C LYS A 7 -11.09 14.73 -2.34
N TYR A 8 -9.90 14.33 -1.90
CA TYR A 8 -9.13 15.00 -0.86
C TYR A 8 -7.90 15.75 -1.42
N LYS A 9 -7.82 15.98 -2.72
CA LYS A 9 -6.71 16.68 -3.38
C LYS A 9 -6.25 17.92 -2.63
N GLY A 10 -4.93 18.03 -2.44
CA GLY A 10 -4.27 19.16 -1.78
C GLY A 10 -4.24 19.09 -0.26
N ARG A 11 -4.95 18.14 0.36
CA ARG A 11 -4.89 17.97 1.82
C ARG A 11 -3.51 17.46 2.24
N ILE A 12 -3.04 17.96 3.36
CA ILE A 12 -1.74 17.60 3.93
C ILE A 12 -1.84 16.24 4.64
N ILE A 13 -0.87 15.38 4.37
CA ILE A 13 -0.65 14.12 5.09
C ILE A 13 0.61 14.32 5.92
N GLU A 14 0.46 14.32 7.26
CA GLU A 14 1.61 14.38 8.16
C GLU A 14 2.44 13.11 8.00
N GLY A 15 3.77 13.28 7.92
CA GLY A 15 4.69 12.17 7.92
C GLY A 15 4.88 11.61 9.32
N PHE A 16 5.16 10.32 9.38
CA PHE A 16 5.49 9.62 10.60
C PHE A 16 6.97 9.77 10.95
N ASP A 17 7.83 9.79 9.92
CA ASP A 17 9.27 10.03 10.03
C ASP A 17 9.65 11.22 9.14
N ILE A 18 10.33 12.22 9.70
CA ILE A 18 10.30 13.59 9.13
C ILE A 18 11.50 13.90 8.23
N GLU A 19 12.46 13.01 8.09
CA GLU A 19 13.66 13.32 7.33
C GLU A 19 13.50 13.15 5.81
N GLY A 20 13.34 14.31 5.15
CA GLY A 20 13.79 14.59 3.79
C GLY A 20 12.89 14.16 2.63
N THR A 21 12.73 15.04 1.65
CA THR A 21 12.43 14.76 0.23
C THR A 21 10.96 14.55 -0.18
N ARG A 22 10.09 15.29 0.38
CA ARG A 22 8.64 15.27 0.08
C ARG A 22 8.26 15.53 -1.38
N PRO A 23 8.89 16.48 -2.12
CA PRO A 23 8.53 16.68 -3.53
C PRO A 23 8.85 15.49 -4.43
N THR A 24 9.92 14.75 -4.16
CA THR A 24 10.28 13.54 -4.91
C THR A 24 9.29 12.42 -4.62
N MET A 25 8.91 12.22 -3.35
CA MET A 25 7.91 11.24 -2.94
C MET A 25 6.54 11.52 -3.56
N ASP A 26 6.10 12.77 -3.60
CA ASP A 26 4.84 13.16 -4.22
C ASP A 26 4.84 12.88 -5.73
N ARG A 27 5.94 13.12 -6.44
CA ARG A 27 6.09 12.79 -7.87
C ARG A 27 6.05 11.30 -8.14
N VAL A 28 6.72 10.49 -7.31
CA VAL A 28 6.69 9.03 -7.42
C VAL A 28 5.28 8.51 -7.21
N LYS A 29 4.60 8.99 -6.18
CA LYS A 29 3.20 8.66 -5.91
C LYS A 29 2.29 9.05 -7.08
N GLU A 30 2.41 10.26 -7.61
CA GLU A 30 1.64 10.71 -8.77
C GLU A 30 1.82 9.78 -9.98
N SER A 31 3.06 9.44 -10.31
CA SER A 31 3.36 8.53 -11.41
C SER A 31 2.85 7.11 -11.18
N LEU A 32 2.96 6.61 -9.94
CA LEU A 32 2.42 5.30 -9.55
C LEU A 32 0.90 5.28 -9.72
N PHE A 33 0.20 6.22 -9.13
CA PHE A 33 -1.27 6.27 -9.16
C PHE A 33 -1.83 6.47 -10.57
N ALA A 34 -1.17 7.26 -11.42
CA ALA A 34 -1.50 7.35 -12.84
C ALA A 34 -1.39 5.98 -13.56
N THR A 35 -0.40 5.17 -13.16
CA THR A 35 -0.20 3.82 -13.73
C THR A 35 -1.25 2.83 -13.28
N ILE A 36 -1.69 2.88 -12.01
CA ILE A 36 -2.63 1.93 -11.43
C ILE A 36 -4.09 2.42 -11.42
N GLN A 37 -4.37 3.53 -12.07
CA GLN A 37 -5.68 4.21 -12.04
C GLN A 37 -6.87 3.27 -12.26
N ASN A 38 -6.75 2.32 -13.18
CA ASN A 38 -7.83 1.38 -13.51
C ASN A 38 -8.10 0.32 -12.42
N TYR A 39 -7.29 0.27 -11.37
CA TYR A 39 -7.42 -0.69 -10.26
C TYR A 39 -7.97 -0.06 -8.98
N ILE A 40 -8.23 1.26 -8.97
CA ILE A 40 -8.51 2.00 -7.73
C ILE A 40 -10.00 2.10 -7.44
N ASP A 41 -10.80 2.49 -8.44
CA ASP A 41 -12.22 2.77 -8.26
C ASP A 41 -12.97 1.57 -7.66
N GLU A 42 -13.75 1.81 -6.60
CA GLU A 42 -14.50 0.81 -5.83
C GLU A 42 -13.66 -0.35 -5.24
N SER A 43 -12.33 -0.23 -5.25
CA SER A 43 -11.43 -1.27 -4.73
C SER A 43 -11.42 -1.34 -3.20
N ILE A 44 -11.20 -2.56 -2.69
CA ILE A 44 -10.82 -2.80 -1.29
C ILE A 44 -9.29 -2.87 -1.24
N VAL A 45 -8.70 -1.95 -0.48
CA VAL A 45 -7.26 -1.70 -0.46
C VAL A 45 -6.63 -2.23 0.84
N LEU A 46 -5.48 -2.86 0.72
CA LEU A 46 -4.59 -3.18 1.85
C LEU A 46 -3.28 -2.42 1.67
N ASP A 47 -2.93 -1.57 2.63
CA ASP A 47 -1.61 -0.96 2.77
C ASP A 47 -0.92 -1.64 3.96
N LEU A 48 -0.06 -2.63 3.67
CA LEU A 48 0.44 -3.57 4.68
C LEU A 48 1.58 -2.99 5.53
N PHE A 49 2.22 -1.92 5.07
CA PHE A 49 3.29 -1.19 5.76
C PHE A 49 3.00 0.31 5.65
N ALA A 50 1.90 0.73 6.24
CA ALA A 50 1.25 1.98 5.90
C ALA A 50 2.00 3.26 6.34
N GLY A 51 2.84 3.19 7.38
CA GLY A 51 3.55 4.36 7.89
C GLY A 51 2.60 5.50 8.28
N SER A 52 2.60 6.58 7.51
CA SER A 52 1.67 7.70 7.69
C SER A 52 0.30 7.51 7.02
N GLY A 53 0.12 6.41 6.28
CA GLY A 53 -1.08 6.13 5.50
C GLY A 53 -1.07 6.76 4.10
N ASN A 54 0.06 7.23 3.62
CA ASN A 54 0.18 8.01 2.38
C ASN A 54 -0.42 7.31 1.14
N LEU A 55 -0.13 6.02 0.95
CA LEU A 55 -0.63 5.27 -0.22
C LEU A 55 -2.12 4.92 -0.07
N GLY A 56 -2.52 4.40 1.09
CA GLY A 56 -3.92 4.06 1.34
C GLY A 56 -4.85 5.28 1.31
N ILE A 57 -4.43 6.41 1.86
CA ILE A 57 -5.18 7.66 1.81
C ILE A 57 -5.31 8.17 0.38
N GLU A 58 -4.24 8.09 -0.42
CA GLU A 58 -4.32 8.46 -1.85
C GLU A 58 -5.33 7.57 -2.59
N ALA A 59 -5.30 6.25 -2.38
CA ALA A 59 -6.25 5.33 -2.98
C ALA A 59 -7.70 5.69 -2.62
N LEU A 60 -7.97 5.99 -1.34
CA LEU A 60 -9.29 6.44 -0.90
C LEU A 60 -9.72 7.75 -1.56
N SER A 61 -8.78 8.69 -1.71
CA SER A 61 -9.05 9.95 -2.40
C SER A 61 -9.42 9.75 -3.87
N GLU A 62 -8.85 8.75 -4.52
CA GLU A 62 -9.06 8.47 -5.94
C GLU A 62 -10.19 7.48 -6.21
N GLY A 63 -10.98 7.09 -5.21
CA GLY A 63 -12.21 6.33 -5.39
C GLY A 63 -12.24 4.92 -4.83
N ALA A 64 -11.20 4.49 -4.10
CA ALA A 64 -11.25 3.21 -3.39
C ALA A 64 -12.44 3.18 -2.40
N LYS A 65 -13.07 2.02 -2.30
CA LYS A 65 -14.24 1.82 -1.44
C LYS A 65 -13.88 1.87 0.04
N GLU A 66 -12.81 1.18 0.41
CA GLU A 66 -12.26 1.18 1.77
C GLU A 66 -10.76 0.81 1.73
N ALA A 67 -10.02 1.21 2.75
CA ALA A 67 -8.61 0.87 2.90
C ALA A 67 -8.29 0.43 4.33
N TYR A 68 -7.56 -0.68 4.42
CA TYR A 68 -6.97 -1.19 5.66
C TYR A 68 -5.51 -0.75 5.70
N LEU A 69 -5.16 0.04 6.73
CA LEU A 69 -3.85 0.66 6.89
C LEU A 69 -3.13 -0.01 8.06
N VAL A 70 -2.25 -0.95 7.73
CA VAL A 70 -1.56 -1.79 8.71
C VAL A 70 -0.17 -1.22 9.02
N ASP A 71 0.16 -1.11 10.28
CA ASP A 71 1.52 -0.87 10.73
C ASP A 71 1.74 -1.47 12.13
N SER A 72 2.91 -2.03 12.36
CA SER A 72 3.28 -2.57 13.68
C SER A 72 3.65 -1.48 14.68
N ASN A 73 4.04 -0.31 14.19
CA ASN A 73 4.46 0.82 15.02
C ASN A 73 3.25 1.63 15.48
N PHE A 74 3.04 1.66 16.78
CA PHE A 74 1.92 2.41 17.39
C PHE A 74 1.95 3.91 17.06
N LYS A 75 3.14 4.53 16.95
CA LYS A 75 3.27 5.94 16.56
C LYS A 75 2.81 6.18 15.11
N ALA A 76 3.11 5.24 14.20
CA ALA A 76 2.60 5.29 12.84
C ALA A 76 1.08 5.25 12.82
N ILE A 77 0.47 4.34 13.57
CA ILE A 77 -1.00 4.26 13.71
C ILE A 77 -1.60 5.56 14.24
N LYS A 78 -1.00 6.17 15.26
CA LYS A 78 -1.46 7.48 15.76
C LYS A 78 -1.36 8.59 14.71
N THR A 79 -0.34 8.57 13.88
CA THR A 79 -0.20 9.50 12.74
C THR A 79 -1.29 9.24 11.70
N ILE A 80 -1.57 7.98 11.36
CA ILE A 80 -2.67 7.61 10.45
C ILE A 80 -4.01 8.10 11.00
N GLU A 81 -4.33 7.83 12.27
CA GLU A 81 -5.56 8.28 12.92
C GLU A 81 -5.69 9.82 12.84
N LYS A 82 -4.62 10.55 13.13
CA LYS A 82 -4.59 12.00 13.02
C LYS A 82 -4.86 12.49 11.61
N ASN A 83 -4.20 11.88 10.61
CA ASN A 83 -4.42 12.20 9.20
C ASN A 83 -5.86 11.95 8.76
N ILE A 84 -6.42 10.78 9.11
CA ILE A 84 -7.81 10.41 8.82
C ILE A 84 -8.78 11.44 9.41
N ASN A 85 -8.60 11.79 10.68
CA ASN A 85 -9.46 12.75 11.39
C ASN A 85 -9.36 14.17 10.79
N THR A 86 -8.13 14.62 10.48
CA THR A 86 -7.89 15.95 9.93
C THR A 86 -8.47 16.09 8.52
N ILE A 87 -8.34 15.05 7.70
CA ILE A 87 -8.86 15.03 6.33
C ILE A 87 -10.36 14.70 6.29
N LYS A 88 -10.90 14.12 7.38
CA LYS A 88 -12.29 13.63 7.52
C LYS A 88 -12.60 12.46 6.58
N ILE A 89 -11.76 11.44 6.65
CA ILE A 89 -11.93 10.18 5.90
C ILE A 89 -12.74 9.20 6.75
N GLU A 90 -13.80 8.62 6.21
CA GLU A 90 -14.71 7.71 6.93
C GLU A 90 -14.43 6.23 6.67
N ASN A 91 -13.84 5.89 5.54
CA ASN A 91 -13.66 4.52 5.04
C ASN A 91 -12.22 4.01 5.13
N ALA A 92 -11.42 4.56 6.04
CA ALA A 92 -10.09 4.10 6.38
C ALA A 92 -10.10 3.32 7.70
N HIS A 93 -9.42 2.18 7.73
CA HIS A 93 -9.36 1.27 8.87
C HIS A 93 -7.91 1.08 9.32
N PRO A 94 -7.41 1.86 10.29
CA PRO A 94 -6.09 1.65 10.88
C PRO A 94 -6.03 0.32 11.65
N VAL A 95 -4.96 -0.45 11.46
CA VAL A 95 -4.76 -1.74 12.10
C VAL A 95 -3.36 -1.81 12.69
N ASN A 96 -3.24 -1.80 14.02
CA ASN A 96 -1.97 -1.93 14.71
C ASN A 96 -1.59 -3.40 14.89
N MET A 97 -0.95 -3.98 13.90
CA MET A 97 -0.50 -5.37 13.91
C MET A 97 0.83 -5.51 13.15
N ASP A 98 1.60 -6.52 13.52
CA ASP A 98 2.64 -7.06 12.65
C ASP A 98 2.04 -7.59 11.35
N TYR A 99 2.76 -7.44 10.22
CA TYR A 99 2.23 -7.80 8.90
C TYR A 99 1.83 -9.28 8.78
N LYS A 100 2.56 -10.21 9.42
CA LYS A 100 2.21 -11.64 9.41
C LYS A 100 0.91 -11.91 10.17
N LYS A 101 0.76 -11.26 11.32
CA LYS A 101 -0.48 -11.36 12.12
C LYS A 101 -1.66 -10.72 11.38
N ALA A 102 -1.45 -9.59 10.72
CA ALA A 102 -2.48 -8.92 9.93
C ALA A 102 -2.95 -9.81 8.77
N LEU A 103 -2.05 -10.42 8.01
CA LEU A 103 -2.40 -11.33 6.92
C LEU A 103 -3.19 -12.55 7.42
N ALA A 104 -2.78 -13.16 8.55
CA ALA A 104 -3.51 -14.25 9.17
C ALA A 104 -4.91 -13.80 9.63
N TYR A 105 -5.01 -12.64 10.26
CA TYR A 105 -6.28 -12.04 10.68
C TYR A 105 -7.24 -11.84 9.50
N PHE A 106 -6.78 -11.27 8.41
CA PHE A 106 -7.61 -11.07 7.21
C PHE A 106 -8.03 -12.39 6.55
N ASN A 107 -7.19 -13.42 6.61
CA ASN A 107 -7.55 -14.76 6.19
C ASN A 107 -8.70 -15.35 7.03
N GLU A 108 -8.63 -15.23 8.35
CA GLU A 108 -9.71 -15.65 9.27
C GLU A 108 -11.02 -14.91 9.00
N GLN A 109 -10.94 -13.65 8.58
CA GLN A 109 -12.09 -12.82 8.21
C GLN A 109 -12.60 -13.08 6.78
N ASN A 110 -12.01 -14.01 6.04
CA ASN A 110 -12.32 -14.26 4.63
C ASN A 110 -12.25 -13.00 3.75
N LYS A 111 -11.32 -12.07 4.07
CA LYS A 111 -11.14 -10.84 3.31
C LYS A 111 -10.50 -11.12 1.96
N LYS A 112 -10.86 -10.30 0.96
CA LYS A 112 -10.22 -10.20 -0.33
C LYS A 112 -9.88 -8.74 -0.58
N PHE A 113 -8.73 -8.52 -1.19
CA PHE A 113 -8.25 -7.19 -1.54
C PHE A 113 -8.06 -7.07 -3.05
N ASP A 114 -8.51 -5.96 -3.61
CA ASP A 114 -8.36 -5.67 -5.03
C ASP A 114 -7.04 -4.99 -5.33
N LEU A 115 -6.48 -4.27 -4.34
CA LEU A 115 -5.22 -3.55 -4.44
C LEU A 115 -4.44 -3.72 -3.14
N ILE A 116 -3.21 -4.22 -3.23
CA ILE A 116 -2.33 -4.42 -2.08
C ILE A 116 -1.03 -3.65 -2.31
N PHE A 117 -0.68 -2.75 -1.38
CA PHE A 117 0.61 -2.07 -1.35
C PHE A 117 1.57 -2.77 -0.39
N LEU A 118 2.78 -3.03 -0.88
CA LEU A 118 3.90 -3.59 -0.11
C LEU A 118 5.11 -2.65 -0.22
N ASP A 119 5.27 -1.78 0.76
CA ASP A 119 6.38 -0.84 0.90
C ASP A 119 7.05 -0.98 2.28
N PRO A 120 7.65 -2.14 2.57
CA PRO A 120 8.27 -2.40 3.86
C PRO A 120 9.60 -1.65 4.02
N PRO A 121 10.15 -1.57 5.26
CA PRO A 121 11.50 -1.08 5.48
C PRO A 121 12.53 -1.84 4.64
N TYR A 122 13.51 -1.11 4.08
CA TYR A 122 14.60 -1.71 3.30
C TYR A 122 15.41 -2.70 4.15
N LYS A 123 16.16 -3.58 3.49
CA LYS A 123 17.00 -4.63 4.10
C LYS A 123 16.22 -5.69 4.86
N THR A 124 14.96 -5.95 4.50
CA THR A 124 14.13 -7.02 5.04
C THR A 124 13.69 -7.97 3.92
N ASN A 125 13.23 -9.17 4.29
CA ASN A 125 12.61 -10.13 3.37
C ASN A 125 11.08 -10.02 3.39
N TYR A 126 10.54 -8.91 3.89
CA TYR A 126 9.10 -8.75 4.13
C TYR A 126 8.26 -8.78 2.86
N ILE A 127 8.79 -8.34 1.72
CA ILE A 127 8.08 -8.41 0.43
C ILE A 127 7.83 -9.87 0.06
N GLU A 128 8.90 -10.69 -0.01
CA GLU A 128 8.80 -12.11 -0.35
C GLU A 128 7.86 -12.85 0.61
N GLU A 129 8.07 -12.69 1.91
CA GLU A 129 7.25 -13.32 2.94
C GLU A 129 5.78 -12.89 2.84
N SER A 130 5.50 -11.62 2.55
CA SER A 130 4.15 -11.10 2.36
C SER A 130 3.48 -11.70 1.13
N ILE A 131 4.17 -11.73 -0.02
CA ILE A 131 3.61 -12.29 -1.25
C ILE A 131 3.29 -13.77 -1.09
N ILE A 132 4.19 -14.55 -0.47
CA ILE A 132 3.95 -15.98 -0.18
C ILE A 132 2.68 -16.15 0.66
N LYS A 133 2.51 -15.37 1.72
CA LYS A 133 1.33 -15.44 2.58
C LYS A 133 0.05 -14.94 1.90
N ILE A 134 0.13 -13.88 1.10
CA ILE A 134 -0.99 -13.40 0.29
C ILE A 134 -1.47 -14.49 -0.66
N ALA A 135 -0.56 -15.20 -1.31
CA ALA A 135 -0.87 -16.33 -2.20
C ALA A 135 -1.45 -17.53 -1.42
N GLU A 136 -0.80 -17.94 -0.33
CA GLU A 136 -1.23 -19.05 0.53
C GLU A 136 -2.64 -18.86 1.07
N TYR A 137 -2.95 -17.66 1.56
CA TYR A 137 -4.26 -17.29 2.10
C TYR A 137 -5.25 -16.83 1.03
N ASN A 138 -4.82 -16.78 -0.23
CA ASN A 138 -5.64 -16.31 -1.34
C ASN A 138 -6.31 -14.95 -1.06
N LEU A 139 -5.55 -13.98 -0.56
CA LEU A 139 -6.05 -12.67 -0.15
C LEU A 139 -6.25 -11.70 -1.31
N LEU A 140 -5.58 -11.91 -2.44
CA LEU A 140 -5.77 -11.07 -3.63
C LEU A 140 -6.98 -11.53 -4.42
N SER A 141 -7.88 -10.61 -4.77
CA SER A 141 -9.00 -10.90 -5.66
C SER A 141 -8.51 -11.28 -7.07
N GLU A 142 -9.36 -11.90 -7.88
CA GLU A 142 -8.99 -12.51 -9.17
C GLU A 142 -8.32 -11.51 -10.12
N ASP A 143 -8.88 -10.31 -10.24
CA ASP A 143 -8.33 -9.22 -11.06
C ASP A 143 -7.50 -8.21 -10.25
N GLY A 144 -7.11 -8.58 -9.05
CA GLY A 144 -6.39 -7.72 -8.12
C GLY A 144 -4.95 -7.45 -8.54
N LEU A 145 -4.37 -6.41 -7.93
CA LEU A 145 -3.03 -5.93 -8.17
C LEU A 145 -2.23 -5.85 -6.87
N ILE A 146 -0.99 -6.35 -6.88
CA ILE A 146 -0.01 -6.08 -5.82
C ILE A 146 1.00 -5.06 -6.35
N VAL A 147 1.23 -4.02 -5.57
CA VAL A 147 2.24 -2.99 -5.82
C VAL A 147 3.37 -3.17 -4.82
N CYS A 148 4.54 -3.58 -5.31
CA CYS A 148 5.75 -3.76 -4.49
C CYS A 148 6.71 -2.61 -4.70
N GLU A 149 7.19 -2.00 -3.63
CA GLU A 149 8.29 -1.02 -3.65
C GLU A 149 9.51 -1.60 -2.94
N SER A 150 10.68 -1.58 -3.60
CA SER A 150 11.94 -2.10 -3.07
C SER A 150 13.14 -1.30 -3.56
N ASP A 151 14.24 -1.37 -2.80
CA ASP A 151 15.55 -0.87 -3.22
C ASP A 151 16.31 -1.86 -4.12
N ASN A 152 15.80 -3.09 -4.26
CA ASN A 152 16.42 -4.14 -5.07
C ASN A 152 15.35 -5.06 -5.68
N LEU A 153 15.37 -5.23 -7.00
CA LEU A 153 14.48 -6.13 -7.73
C LEU A 153 14.60 -7.59 -7.30
N ASP A 154 15.81 -8.03 -6.93
CA ASP A 154 16.06 -9.41 -6.51
C ASP A 154 15.32 -9.80 -5.22
N LYS A 155 14.84 -8.83 -4.47
CA LYS A 155 14.01 -9.04 -3.26
C LYS A 155 12.54 -9.29 -3.57
N ILE A 156 12.11 -9.05 -4.81
CA ILE A 156 10.71 -9.21 -5.22
C ILE A 156 10.55 -10.60 -5.82
N ILE A 157 10.42 -11.58 -4.94
CA ILE A 157 10.24 -12.99 -5.27
C ILE A 157 8.76 -13.34 -5.10
N TYR A 158 8.19 -14.03 -6.08
CA TYR A 158 6.77 -14.38 -6.10
C TYR A 158 6.52 -15.78 -6.69
N PRO A 159 5.38 -16.42 -6.31
CA PRO A 159 5.02 -17.76 -6.82
C PRO A 159 4.77 -17.79 -8.33
N LYS A 160 4.81 -19.00 -8.90
CA LYS A 160 4.65 -19.23 -10.36
C LYS A 160 3.29 -18.84 -10.92
N ASP A 161 2.27 -18.78 -10.10
CA ASP A 161 0.91 -18.36 -10.46
C ASP A 161 0.72 -16.83 -10.41
N TYR A 162 1.81 -16.10 -10.18
CA TYR A 162 1.87 -14.63 -10.28
C TYR A 162 2.81 -14.23 -11.41
N LYS A 163 2.60 -13.03 -11.95
CA LYS A 163 3.48 -12.42 -12.96
C LYS A 163 3.65 -10.93 -12.70
N ALA A 164 4.83 -10.41 -13.01
CA ALA A 164 5.07 -8.98 -13.10
C ALA A 164 4.49 -8.46 -14.42
N ILE A 165 3.56 -7.52 -14.34
CA ILE A 165 2.98 -6.86 -15.51
C ILE A 165 3.67 -5.55 -15.86
N LYS A 166 4.38 -4.97 -14.91
CA LYS A 166 5.17 -3.75 -15.08
C LYS A 166 6.22 -3.65 -13.98
N ASP A 167 7.37 -3.13 -14.34
CA ASP A 167 8.40 -2.66 -13.41
C ASP A 167 8.88 -1.28 -13.83
N LYS A 168 9.22 -0.44 -12.85
CA LYS A 168 9.73 0.91 -13.10
C LYS A 168 10.70 1.32 -11.99
N LYS A 169 11.80 1.95 -12.40
CA LYS A 169 12.78 2.52 -11.49
C LYS A 169 12.50 4.00 -11.24
N TYR A 170 12.53 4.39 -9.97
CA TYR A 170 12.40 5.77 -9.51
C TYR A 170 13.59 6.10 -8.59
N GLY A 171 14.62 6.77 -9.12
CA GLY A 171 15.85 6.98 -8.35
C GLY A 171 16.47 5.65 -7.94
N ASP A 172 16.61 5.43 -6.63
CA ASP A 172 17.15 4.20 -6.06
C ASP A 172 16.09 3.14 -5.72
N LYS A 173 14.83 3.39 -6.10
CA LYS A 173 13.69 2.51 -5.81
C LYS A 173 13.15 1.85 -7.06
N PHE A 174 12.64 0.64 -6.91
CA PHE A 174 11.90 -0.10 -7.93
C PHE A 174 10.46 -0.28 -7.48
N VAL A 175 9.54 -0.07 -8.40
CA VAL A 175 8.12 -0.40 -8.23
C VAL A 175 7.76 -1.51 -9.20
N VAL A 176 7.24 -2.61 -8.69
CA VAL A 176 6.82 -3.76 -9.49
C VAL A 176 5.34 -4.03 -9.26
N LEU A 177 4.60 -4.20 -10.34
CA LEU A 177 3.18 -4.53 -10.32
C LEU A 177 3.00 -6.02 -10.61
N LEU A 178 2.38 -6.75 -9.69
CA LEU A 178 2.13 -8.19 -9.79
C LEU A 178 0.64 -8.48 -9.91
N LYS A 179 0.32 -9.45 -10.74
CA LYS A 179 -1.04 -10.04 -10.87
C LYS A 179 -0.97 -11.55 -10.81
N LYS A 180 -2.10 -12.18 -10.49
CA LYS A 180 -2.29 -13.62 -10.75
C LYS A 180 -2.29 -13.87 -12.25
N ILE A 181 -1.79 -15.04 -12.62
CA ILE A 181 -1.86 -15.51 -14.01
C ILE A 181 -3.27 -16.02 -14.31
#